data_5737bb56f785c0397d9beaa57ce535f8
#
_entry.id   5737bb56f785c0397d9beaa57ce535f8
#
_cell.length_a   1.000
_cell.length_b   1.000
_cell.length_c   1.000
_cell.angle_alpha   90.00
_cell.angle_beta   90.00
_cell.angle_gamma   90.00
#
_symmetry.space_group_name_H-M   'P 1'
#
loop_
_entity.id
_entity.type
_entity.pdbx_description
1 polymer ?
#
loop_
_entity_poly.entity_id
_entity_poly.type
_entity_poly.pdbx_seq_one_letter_code
_entity_poly.pdbx_strand_id
1 'polypeptide(L)'
;MAEERNIEFFIETIFLPQWPFKDSELCSLFGNLLDNSIEACEKIKKGKRWIKVQVEKQNRLLFLDISNSIEEKILVRGGKLITNKKDKANHGYGLKGIERIVNKYEGEMSYQVKGNLFKIIITFFLNANSG
;
A
#
# COMPACT_ATOMS: atom_id res chain seq x y z
N MET A 1 19.27 3.68 -13.61
CA MET A 1 18.77 3.37 -14.95
C MET A 1 17.48 2.60 -14.88
N ALA A 2 16.56 2.88 -15.78
CA ALA A 2 15.24 2.25 -15.75
C ALA A 2 15.33 0.72 -15.89
N GLU A 3 16.24 0.25 -16.71
CA GLU A 3 16.42 -1.18 -16.92
C GLU A 3 16.97 -1.93 -15.72
N GLU A 4 17.62 -1.22 -14.80
CA GLU A 4 18.10 -1.81 -13.54
C GLU A 4 16.98 -1.93 -12.51
N ARG A 5 15.87 -1.24 -12.75
CA ARG A 5 14.72 -1.23 -11.88
C ARG A 5 13.55 -1.98 -12.50
N ASN A 6 13.85 -3.10 -13.08
CA ASN A 6 12.86 -3.88 -13.79
C ASN A 6 11.78 -4.39 -12.83
N ILE A 7 10.75 -3.59 -12.63
CA ILE A 7 9.65 -3.92 -11.74
C ILE A 7 8.41 -4.18 -12.60
N GLU A 8 7.79 -5.33 -12.38
CA GLU A 8 6.54 -5.65 -13.05
C GLU A 8 5.38 -5.09 -12.25
N PHE A 9 4.45 -4.43 -12.92
CA PHE A 9 3.27 -3.87 -12.28
C PHE A 9 2.02 -4.61 -12.71
N PHE A 10 1.20 -4.97 -11.74
CA PHE A 10 -0.10 -5.59 -11.96
C PHE A 10 -1.15 -4.71 -11.29
N ILE A 11 -2.12 -4.27 -12.06
CA ILE A 11 -3.16 -3.39 -11.54
C ILE A 11 -4.52 -4.01 -11.82
N GLU A 12 -5.26 -4.31 -10.76
CA GLU A 12 -6.63 -4.80 -10.85
C GLU A 12 -7.50 -3.78 -10.14
N THR A 13 -8.29 -3.06 -10.89
CA THR A 13 -9.11 -2.02 -10.31
C THR A 13 -10.50 -2.02 -10.93
N ILE A 14 -11.44 -1.50 -10.14
CA ILE A 14 -12.80 -1.27 -10.60
C ILE A 14 -12.96 0.21 -10.92
N PHE A 15 -13.95 0.53 -11.72
CA PHE A 15 -14.31 1.92 -11.94
C PHE A 15 -15.15 2.43 -10.77
N LEU A 16 -14.70 3.54 -10.17
CA LEU A 16 -15.46 4.21 -9.13
C LEU A 16 -15.84 5.59 -9.66
N PRO A 17 -17.15 5.86 -9.84
CA PRO A 17 -17.59 7.18 -10.32
C PRO A 17 -17.18 8.28 -9.37
N GLN A 18 -17.10 7.97 -8.10
CA GLN A 18 -16.73 8.94 -7.07
C GLN A 18 -15.88 8.28 -6.01
N TRP A 19 -14.73 8.91 -5.70
CA TRP A 19 -13.89 8.50 -4.59
C TRP A 19 -14.27 9.32 -3.36
N PRO A 20 -14.19 8.75 -2.15
CA PRO A 20 -14.53 9.48 -0.93
C PRO A 20 -13.51 10.52 -0.53
N PHE A 21 -12.36 10.55 -1.20
CA PHE A 21 -11.26 11.44 -0.86
C PHE A 21 -11.19 12.64 -1.77
N LYS A 22 -10.56 13.71 -1.29
CA LYS A 22 -10.16 14.82 -2.16
C LYS A 22 -9.08 14.32 -3.13
N ASP A 23 -8.99 14.98 -4.28
CA ASP A 23 -8.00 14.59 -5.29
C ASP A 23 -6.57 14.60 -4.73
N SER A 24 -6.24 15.61 -3.93
CA SER A 24 -4.93 15.70 -3.30
C SER A 24 -4.67 14.56 -2.33
N GLU A 25 -5.70 14.13 -1.62
CA GLU A 25 -5.59 13.00 -0.69
C GLU A 25 -5.41 11.69 -1.43
N LEU A 26 -6.14 11.52 -2.52
CA LEU A 26 -6.04 10.32 -3.35
C LEU A 26 -4.63 10.19 -3.94
N CYS A 27 -4.10 11.30 -4.47
CA CYS A 27 -2.74 11.32 -5.01
C CYS A 27 -1.71 11.03 -3.93
N SER A 28 -1.87 11.61 -2.75
CA SER A 28 -0.96 11.39 -1.63
C SER A 28 -1.01 9.94 -1.16
N LEU A 29 -2.21 9.38 -1.05
CA LEU A 29 -2.39 7.99 -0.61
C LEU A 29 -1.70 7.02 -1.55
N PHE A 30 -2.04 7.07 -2.83
CA PHE A 30 -1.44 6.16 -3.82
C PHE A 30 0.03 6.43 -4.03
N GLY A 31 0.44 7.70 -4.03
CA GLY A 31 1.85 8.06 -4.16
C GLY A 31 2.69 7.46 -3.04
N ASN A 32 2.23 7.58 -1.81
CA ASN A 32 2.94 7.03 -0.66
C ASN A 32 2.95 5.50 -0.67
N LEU A 33 1.82 4.89 -1.05
CA LEU A 33 1.76 3.43 -1.16
C LEU A 33 2.72 2.90 -2.23
N LEU A 34 2.73 3.54 -3.39
CA LEU A 34 3.61 3.12 -4.48
C LEU A 34 5.08 3.37 -4.15
N ASP A 35 5.40 4.52 -3.56
CA ASP A 35 6.78 4.81 -3.17
C ASP A 35 7.30 3.77 -2.19
N ASN A 36 6.49 3.39 -1.23
CA ASN A 36 6.86 2.37 -0.26
C ASN A 36 7.15 1.04 -0.93
N SER A 37 6.31 0.65 -1.88
CA SER A 37 6.48 -0.61 -2.61
C SER A 37 7.69 -0.57 -3.54
N ILE A 38 7.92 0.56 -4.20
CA ILE A 38 9.07 0.74 -5.09
C ILE A 38 10.38 0.66 -4.29
N GLU A 39 10.43 1.33 -3.15
CA GLU A 39 11.60 1.26 -2.27
C GLU A 39 11.91 -0.16 -1.83
N ALA A 40 10.88 -0.91 -1.48
CA ALA A 40 11.05 -2.32 -1.09
C ALA A 40 11.59 -3.15 -2.25
N CYS A 41 11.07 -2.93 -3.46
CA CYS A 41 11.54 -3.65 -4.64
C CYS A 41 12.99 -3.30 -4.99
N GLU A 42 13.38 -2.05 -4.80
CA GLU A 42 14.75 -1.61 -5.09
C GLU A 42 15.78 -2.29 -4.20
N LYS A 43 15.38 -2.78 -3.05
CA LYS A 43 16.26 -3.51 -2.14
C LYS A 43 16.48 -4.95 -2.55
N ILE A 44 15.69 -5.46 -3.48
CA ILE A 44 15.84 -6.82 -3.96
C ILE A 44 17.02 -6.88 -4.94
N LYS A 45 18.03 -7.67 -4.58
CA LYS A 45 19.22 -7.83 -5.41
C LYS A 45 19.07 -8.96 -6.41
N LYS A 46 18.42 -10.04 -5.98
CA LYS A 46 18.19 -11.22 -6.82
C LYS A 46 16.73 -11.62 -6.69
N GLY A 47 16.13 -11.93 -7.80
CA GLY A 47 14.76 -12.38 -7.84
C GLY A 47 13.87 -11.37 -8.54
N LYS A 48 12.61 -11.72 -8.64
CA LYS A 48 11.64 -10.89 -9.32
C LYS A 48 11.22 -9.72 -8.47
N ARG A 49 11.04 -8.58 -9.12
CA ARG A 49 10.52 -7.37 -8.51
C ARG A 49 9.15 -7.12 -9.10
N TRP A 50 8.13 -7.12 -8.25
CA TRP A 50 6.78 -6.87 -8.71
C TRP A 50 5.97 -6.12 -7.67
N ILE A 51 4.99 -5.38 -8.17
CA ILE A 51 4.04 -4.63 -7.35
C ILE A 51 2.66 -4.91 -7.90
N LYS A 52 1.71 -5.22 -7.02
CA LYS A 52 0.33 -5.46 -7.40
C LYS A 52 -0.60 -4.53 -6.63
N VAL A 53 -1.42 -3.80 -7.36
CA VAL A 53 -2.42 -2.91 -6.78
C VAL A 53 -3.79 -3.48 -7.07
N GLN A 54 -4.61 -3.63 -6.04
CA GLN A 54 -5.97 -4.12 -6.18
C GLN A 54 -6.94 -3.15 -5.53
N VAL A 55 -7.99 -2.81 -6.25
CA VAL A 55 -9.07 -1.97 -5.73
C VAL A 55 -10.36 -2.71 -5.97
N GLU A 56 -11.08 -2.99 -4.88
CA GLU A 56 -12.35 -3.71 -4.96
C GLU A 56 -13.40 -3.00 -4.11
N LYS A 57 -14.64 -3.16 -4.49
CA LYS A 57 -15.76 -2.63 -3.73
C LYS A 57 -16.78 -3.75 -3.53
N GLN A 58 -17.18 -3.96 -2.27
CA GLN A 58 -18.25 -4.89 -1.93
C GLN A 58 -19.23 -4.15 -1.03
N ASN A 59 -20.43 -3.94 -1.53
CA ASN A 59 -21.44 -3.15 -0.82
C ASN A 59 -20.89 -1.76 -0.50
N ARG A 60 -20.72 -1.43 0.77
CA ARG A 60 -20.19 -0.14 1.21
C ARG A 60 -18.73 -0.21 1.63
N LEU A 61 -18.07 -1.33 1.37
CA LEU A 61 -16.67 -1.48 1.71
C LEU A 61 -15.82 -1.26 0.48
N LEU A 62 -14.83 -0.40 0.64
CA LEU A 62 -13.81 -0.16 -0.39
C LEU A 62 -12.50 -0.76 0.10
N PHE A 63 -11.94 -1.67 -0.68
CA PHE A 63 -10.69 -2.34 -0.35
C PHE A 63 -9.58 -1.83 -1.26
N LEU A 64 -8.51 -1.36 -0.65
CA LEU A 64 -7.29 -0.98 -1.34
C LEU A 64 -6.17 -1.87 -0.84
N ASP A 65 -5.67 -2.72 -1.71
CA ASP A 65 -4.58 -3.61 -1.35
C ASP A 65 -3.39 -3.31 -2.26
N ILE A 66 -2.23 -3.17 -1.66
CA ILE A 66 -1.00 -3.08 -2.43
C ILE A 66 -0.01 -4.08 -1.88
N SER A 67 0.53 -4.89 -2.77
CA SER A 67 1.52 -5.90 -2.40
C SER A 67 2.74 -5.77 -3.28
N ASN A 68 3.86 -6.23 -2.76
CA ASN A 68 5.12 -6.21 -3.48
C ASN A 68 5.99 -7.37 -3.04
N SER A 69 6.91 -7.73 -3.92
CA SER A 69 7.92 -8.71 -3.57
C SER A 69 8.92 -8.11 -2.58
N ILE A 70 9.49 -8.96 -1.75
CA ILE A 70 10.53 -8.57 -0.80
C ILE A 70 11.61 -9.65 -0.78
N GLU A 71 12.82 -9.25 -0.44
CA GLU A 71 13.92 -10.17 -0.25
C GLU A 71 14.11 -10.47 1.22
N GLU A 72 14.04 -9.43 2.05
CA GLU A 72 14.22 -9.55 3.48
C GLU A 72 12.87 -9.66 4.18
N LYS A 73 12.85 -10.45 5.27
CA LYS A 73 11.64 -10.56 6.06
C LYS A 73 11.39 -9.27 6.82
N ILE A 74 10.17 -8.77 6.69
CA ILE A 74 9.71 -7.63 7.47
C ILE A 74 8.89 -8.19 8.62
N LEU A 75 9.19 -7.76 9.84
CA LEU A 75 8.47 -8.23 11.01
C LEU A 75 7.13 -7.51 11.12
N VAL A 76 6.07 -8.29 11.28
CA VAL A 76 4.73 -7.77 11.48
C VAL A 76 4.16 -8.42 12.73
N ARG A 77 3.61 -7.61 13.62
CA ARG A 77 3.00 -8.11 14.84
C ARG A 77 1.71 -7.36 15.11
N GLY A 78 0.61 -8.10 15.20
CA GLY A 78 -0.69 -7.51 15.45
C GLY A 78 -1.15 -6.56 14.36
N GLY A 79 -0.77 -6.82 13.12
CA GLY A 79 -1.12 -5.97 11.99
C GLY A 79 -0.30 -4.70 11.88
N LYS A 80 0.67 -4.51 12.76
CA LYS A 80 1.53 -3.33 12.74
C LYS A 80 2.93 -3.68 12.26
N LEU A 81 3.46 -2.82 11.42
CA LEU A 81 4.79 -2.98 10.87
C LEU A 81 5.85 -2.72 11.93
N ILE A 82 6.79 -3.67 12.07
CA ILE A 82 7.93 -3.49 12.94
C ILE A 82 9.16 -3.39 12.06
N THR A 83 9.80 -2.24 12.06
CA THR A 83 11.00 -2.00 11.29
C THR A 83 12.19 -1.82 12.22
N ASN A 84 13.41 -2.05 11.70
CA ASN A 84 14.60 -1.74 12.46
C ASN A 84 14.85 -0.23 12.45
N LYS A 85 15.81 0.23 13.25
CA LYS A 85 16.06 1.67 13.41
C LYS A 85 16.48 2.37 12.13
N LYS A 86 17.19 1.68 11.24
CA LYS A 86 17.65 2.27 9.99
C LYS A 86 16.49 2.53 9.03
N ASP A 87 15.57 1.60 8.97
CA ASP A 87 14.43 1.71 8.07
C ASP A 87 13.38 2.68 8.60
N LYS A 88 13.28 2.82 9.90
CA LYS A 88 12.30 3.68 10.52
C LYS A 88 12.39 5.13 10.06
N ALA A 89 13.60 5.64 9.87
CA ALA A 89 13.79 7.01 9.42
C ALA A 89 13.32 7.21 7.98
N ASN A 90 13.51 6.22 7.12
CA ASN A 90 13.17 6.32 5.70
C ASN A 90 11.71 6.00 5.39
N HIS A 91 11.13 5.06 6.12
CA HIS A 91 9.77 4.60 5.84
C HIS A 91 8.70 5.29 6.68
N GLY A 92 9.10 5.94 7.78
CA GLY A 92 8.16 6.54 8.71
C GLY A 92 7.27 7.60 8.10
N TYR A 93 7.79 8.42 7.20
CA TYR A 93 7.03 9.53 6.62
C TYR A 93 5.93 9.04 5.69
N GLY A 94 6.26 8.10 4.81
CA GLY A 94 5.29 7.56 3.88
C GLY A 94 4.15 6.85 4.59
N LEU A 95 4.48 5.98 5.54
CA LEU A 95 3.48 5.24 6.31
C LEU A 95 2.61 6.15 7.15
N LYS A 96 3.19 7.19 7.75
CA LYS A 96 2.41 8.16 8.52
C LYS A 96 1.43 8.92 7.66
N GLY A 97 1.82 9.26 6.44
CA GLY A 97 0.93 9.93 5.50
C GLY A 97 -0.25 9.05 5.13
N ILE A 98 0.00 7.77 4.91
CA ILE A 98 -1.05 6.80 4.63
C ILE A 98 -1.98 6.67 5.83
N GLU A 99 -1.42 6.47 7.02
CA GLU A 99 -2.19 6.32 8.25
C GLU A 99 -3.06 7.53 8.54
N ARG A 100 -2.57 8.72 8.25
CA ARG A 100 -3.33 9.95 8.46
C ARG A 100 -4.60 9.97 7.63
N ILE A 101 -4.50 9.58 6.37
CA ILE A 101 -5.67 9.53 5.48
C ILE A 101 -6.61 8.42 5.92
N VAL A 102 -6.09 7.25 6.24
CA VAL A 102 -6.91 6.13 6.71
C VAL A 102 -7.69 6.54 7.96
N ASN A 103 -7.02 7.19 8.93
CA ASN A 103 -7.67 7.61 10.16
C ASN A 103 -8.69 8.72 9.92
N LYS A 104 -8.39 9.64 9.02
CA LYS A 104 -9.32 10.74 8.69
C LYS A 104 -10.66 10.22 8.21
N TYR A 105 -10.66 9.14 7.45
CA TYR A 105 -11.87 8.54 6.89
C TYR A 105 -12.34 7.33 7.67
N GLU A 106 -11.81 7.16 8.89
CA GLU A 106 -12.21 6.06 9.78
C GLU A 106 -12.04 4.68 9.16
N GLY A 107 -10.99 4.54 8.35
CA GLY A 107 -10.66 3.27 7.71
C GLY A 107 -9.84 2.38 8.62
N GLU A 108 -9.52 1.21 8.10
CA GLU A 108 -8.68 0.25 8.78
C GLU A 108 -7.50 -0.10 7.90
N MET A 109 -6.36 -0.34 8.51
CA MET A 109 -5.14 -0.64 7.79
C MET A 109 -4.41 -1.77 8.49
N SER A 110 -3.97 -2.76 7.72
CA SER A 110 -3.21 -3.88 8.26
C SER A 110 -2.11 -4.27 7.30
N TYR A 111 -1.18 -5.08 7.80
CA TYR A 111 -0.04 -5.56 7.06
C TYR A 111 0.00 -7.07 7.08
N GLN A 112 0.46 -7.66 5.99
CA GLN A 112 0.70 -9.09 5.90
C GLN A 112 2.06 -9.34 5.30
N VAL A 113 2.76 -10.33 5.84
CA VAL A 113 3.99 -10.85 5.24
C VAL A 113 3.79 -12.34 5.05
N LYS A 114 3.99 -12.82 3.84
CA LYS A 114 3.86 -14.23 3.53
C LYS A 114 4.93 -14.61 2.52
N GLY A 115 5.94 -15.38 2.97
CA GLY A 115 7.06 -15.72 2.10
C GLY A 115 7.79 -14.47 1.65
N ASN A 116 7.89 -14.28 0.35
CA ASN A 116 8.54 -13.12 -0.24
C ASN A 116 7.54 -12.05 -0.67
N LEU A 117 6.41 -11.99 0.01
CA LEU A 117 5.35 -11.02 -0.29
C LEU A 117 5.08 -10.16 0.93
N PHE A 118 5.03 -8.85 0.72
CA PHE A 118 4.56 -7.90 1.71
C PHE A 118 3.31 -7.23 1.17
N LYS A 119 2.26 -7.12 1.98
CA LYS A 119 0.99 -6.56 1.55
C LYS A 119 0.46 -5.57 2.58
N ILE A 120 -0.02 -4.44 2.09
CA ILE A 120 -0.79 -3.47 2.88
C ILE A 120 -2.23 -3.58 2.45
N ILE A 121 -3.12 -3.75 3.42
CA ILE A 121 -4.55 -3.88 3.19
C ILE A 121 -5.24 -2.70 3.87
N ILE A 122 -5.99 -1.93 3.09
CA ILE A 122 -6.73 -0.79 3.61
C ILE A 122 -8.20 -0.95 3.28
N THR A 123 -9.05 -0.74 4.27
CA THR A 123 -10.50 -0.84 4.11
C THR A 123 -11.15 0.47 4.54
N PHE A 124 -12.00 0.99 3.68
CA PHE A 124 -12.81 2.17 3.98
C PHE A 124 -14.28 1.83 3.92
N PHE A 125 -15.06 2.50 4.76
CA PHE A 125 -16.52 2.38 4.74
C PHE A 125 -17.07 3.55 3.94
N LEU A 126 -17.79 3.26 2.86
CA LEU A 126 -18.39 4.28 2.05
C LEU A 126 -19.76 4.65 2.61
N ASN A 127 -20.07 5.93 2.59
CA ASN A 127 -21.39 6.40 3.01
C ASN A 127 -22.46 5.97 2.01
N ALA A 128 -23.69 5.90 2.47
CA ALA A 128 -24.82 5.52 1.61
C ALA A 128 -24.93 6.42 0.40
N ASN A 129 -24.55 7.70 0.53
CA ASN A 129 -24.64 8.69 -0.54
C ASN A 129 -23.41 8.70 -1.45
N SER A 130 -22.40 7.90 -1.16
CA SER A 130 -21.15 7.86 -1.91
C SER A 130 -21.10 6.75 -2.95
N GLY A 131 -22.15 5.99 -3.05
CA GLY A 131 -22.19 4.83 -3.92
C GLY A 131 -22.59 5.09 -5.35
#